data_58dd57d6e0bea4d9f264ed22cfafbe90
#
_entry.id   58dd57d6e0bea4d9f264ed22cfafbe90
#
_cell.length_a   1.000
_cell.length_b   1.000
_cell.length_c   1.000
_cell.angle_alpha   90.00
_cell.angle_beta   90.00
_cell.angle_gamma   90.00
#
_symmetry.space_group_name_H-M   'P 1'
#
loop_
_entity.id
_entity.type
_entity.pdbx_description
1 polymer ?
#
loop_
_entity_poly.entity_id
_entity_poly.type
_entity_poly.pdbx_seq_one_letter_code
_entity_poly.pdbx_strand_id
1 'polypeptide(L)'
;MNLFSYKGRDINGNLVSGRIFSATVNIAAKKLFAEEVTPISIIEVPFYKKILYKIKPFLLSYAFIDKQDLVRFCGEMSLLLRAGVPIRQAVANLAMSLKGKILKQILEIVVARMDAGYSVSKSFSGFPRVFPELFLGFLKQADYAE
;
A
#
# COMPACT_ATOMS: atom_id res chain seq x y z
N MET A 1 -16.28 2.06 15.14
CA MET A 1 -14.84 2.24 15.12
C MET A 1 -14.46 2.98 13.85
N ASN A 2 -13.90 4.16 13.96
CA ASN A 2 -13.54 5.02 12.84
C ASN A 2 -12.04 4.90 12.56
N LEU A 3 -11.66 5.10 11.30
CA LEU A 3 -10.26 5.12 10.87
C LEU A 3 -9.78 6.57 10.86
N PHE A 4 -8.70 6.85 11.57
CA PHE A 4 -8.04 8.14 11.57
C PHE A 4 -6.68 8.04 10.89
N SER A 5 -6.37 9.02 10.04
CA SER A 5 -5.03 9.24 9.51
C SER A 5 -4.35 10.29 10.36
N TYR A 6 -3.13 10.04 10.79
CA TYR A 6 -2.38 10.99 11.60
C TYR A 6 -1.04 11.35 10.98
N LYS A 7 -0.59 12.54 11.28
CA LYS A 7 0.79 12.99 11.12
C LYS A 7 1.26 13.46 12.50
N GLY A 8 2.45 13.04 12.89
CA GLY A 8 3.01 13.38 14.18
C GLY A 8 4.52 13.40 14.14
N ARG A 9 5.13 13.61 15.30
CA ARG A 9 6.58 13.48 15.50
C ARG A 9 6.83 12.42 16.57
N ASP A 10 7.85 11.62 16.34
CA ASP A 10 8.37 10.71 17.36
C ASP A 10 9.22 11.47 18.39
N ILE A 11 9.72 10.76 19.41
CA ILE A 11 10.60 11.33 20.45
C ILE A 11 11.90 11.92 19.91
N ASN A 12 12.33 11.51 18.71
CA ASN A 12 13.52 12.00 18.04
C ASN A 12 13.24 13.21 17.16
N GLY A 13 11.97 13.68 17.11
CA GLY A 13 11.54 14.82 16.29
C GLY A 13 11.28 14.47 14.81
N ASN A 14 11.41 13.21 14.39
CA ASN A 14 11.15 12.80 13.02
C ASN A 14 9.66 12.81 12.71
N LEU A 15 9.31 13.19 11.48
CA LEU A 15 7.93 13.14 11.01
C LEU A 15 7.50 11.68 10.78
N VAL A 16 6.49 11.27 11.52
CA VAL A 16 5.81 9.98 11.34
C VAL A 16 4.38 10.19 10.89
N SER A 17 3.90 9.32 10.01
CA SER A 17 2.52 9.32 9.56
C SER A 17 1.98 7.90 9.52
N GLY A 18 0.72 7.74 9.90
CA GLY A 18 0.11 6.43 9.96
C GLY A 18 -1.41 6.50 10.03
N ARG A 19 -2.00 5.36 10.34
CA ARG A 19 -3.45 5.21 10.51
C ARG A 19 -3.73 4.47 11.80
N ILE A 20 -4.76 4.92 12.52
CA ILE A 20 -5.18 4.32 13.79
C ILE A 20 -6.68 4.12 13.82
N PHE A 21 -7.13 2.99 14.33
CA PHE A 21 -8.56 2.74 14.59
C PHE A 21 -8.92 3.22 15.99
N SER A 22 -9.94 4.09 16.06
CA SER A 22 -10.42 4.62 17.33
C SER A 22 -11.91 4.92 17.26
N ALA A 23 -12.55 5.07 18.42
CA ALA A 23 -13.94 5.50 18.49
C ALA A 23 -14.06 7.00 18.24
N THR A 24 -13.11 7.80 18.75
CA THR A 24 -13.08 9.26 18.62
C THR A 24 -11.64 9.77 18.40
N VAL A 25 -11.54 11.02 17.91
CA VAL A 25 -10.26 11.72 17.74
C VAL A 25 -9.48 11.79 19.04
N ASN A 26 -10.15 12.06 20.17
CA ASN A 26 -9.51 12.18 21.48
C ASN A 26 -8.90 10.86 21.96
N ILE A 27 -9.57 9.74 21.70
CA ILE A 27 -9.03 8.40 22.03
C ILE A 27 -7.88 8.05 21.09
N ALA A 28 -7.94 8.43 19.81
CA ALA A 28 -6.83 8.27 18.87
C ALA A 28 -5.61 9.06 19.34
N ALA A 29 -5.77 10.31 19.76
CA ALA A 29 -4.68 11.12 20.29
C ALA A 29 -4.04 10.50 21.53
N LYS A 30 -4.85 10.03 22.51
CA LYS A 30 -4.34 9.35 23.72
C LYS A 30 -3.51 8.10 23.38
N LYS A 31 -3.94 7.29 22.40
CA LYS A 31 -3.18 6.13 21.97
C LYS A 31 -1.85 6.51 21.33
N LEU A 32 -1.84 7.56 20.49
CA LEU A 32 -0.60 8.04 19.87
C LEU A 32 0.39 8.60 20.91
N PHE A 33 -0.09 9.31 21.92
CA PHE A 33 0.76 9.73 23.04
C PHE A 33 1.32 8.55 23.83
N ALA A 34 0.56 7.47 24.01
CA ALA A 34 1.05 6.25 24.64
C ALA A 34 2.11 5.51 23.81
N GLU A 35 2.10 5.71 22.48
CA GLU A 35 3.11 5.22 21.54
C GLU A 35 4.26 6.23 21.32
N GLU A 36 4.37 7.22 22.20
CA GLU A 36 5.42 8.26 22.16
C GLU A 36 5.41 9.11 20.85
N VAL A 37 4.26 9.17 20.20
CA VAL A 37 4.05 10.00 19.01
C VAL A 37 3.22 11.22 19.38
N THR A 38 3.80 12.40 19.21
CA THR A 38 3.08 13.67 19.36
C THR A 38 2.31 13.98 18.07
N PRO A 39 0.97 13.89 18.06
CA PRO A 39 0.20 14.13 16.86
C PRO A 39 0.16 15.62 16.51
N ILE A 40 0.50 15.95 15.26
CA ILE A 40 0.39 17.31 14.71
C ILE A 40 -0.99 17.48 14.06
N SER A 41 -1.51 16.42 13.42
CA SER A 41 -2.79 16.43 12.74
C SER A 41 -3.40 15.03 12.80
N ILE A 42 -4.67 14.97 13.21
CA ILE A 42 -5.47 13.75 13.19
C ILE A 42 -6.73 14.07 12.39
N ILE A 43 -6.91 13.38 11.26
CA ILE A 43 -8.04 13.57 10.36
C ILE A 43 -8.83 12.27 10.27
N GLU A 44 -10.13 12.35 10.51
CA GLU A 44 -11.02 11.21 10.28
C GLU A 44 -11.08 10.88 8.79
N VAL A 45 -10.82 9.62 8.45
CA VAL A 45 -10.95 9.14 7.07
C VAL A 45 -12.43 8.88 6.81
N PRO A 46 -13.10 9.69 5.98
CA PRO A 46 -14.52 9.58 5.79
C PRO A 46 -14.91 8.22 5.18
N PHE A 47 -16.06 7.70 5.60
CA PHE A 47 -16.56 6.36 5.25
C PHE A 47 -16.61 6.08 3.74
N TYR A 48 -16.89 7.10 2.92
CA TYR A 48 -16.88 6.95 1.46
C TYR A 48 -15.49 6.64 0.89
N LYS A 49 -14.40 7.14 1.50
CA LYS A 49 -13.03 6.74 1.12
C LYS A 49 -12.77 5.28 1.46
N LYS A 50 -13.34 4.77 2.55
CA LYS A 50 -13.26 3.36 2.95
C LYS A 50 -13.98 2.45 1.96
N ILE A 51 -15.12 2.89 1.41
CA ILE A 51 -15.87 2.20 0.36
C ILE A 51 -15.12 2.29 -0.97
N LEU A 52 -14.56 3.43 -1.32
CA LEU A 52 -13.75 3.62 -2.53
C LEU A 52 -12.50 2.71 -2.55
N TYR A 53 -11.87 2.46 -1.39
CA TYR A 53 -10.78 1.48 -1.29
C TYR A 53 -11.24 0.04 -1.53
N LYS A 54 -12.51 -0.30 -1.24
CA LYS A 54 -13.08 -1.61 -1.54
C LYS A 54 -13.55 -1.74 -2.99
N ILE A 55 -14.07 -0.67 -3.58
CA ILE A 55 -14.67 -0.68 -4.93
C ILE A 55 -13.62 -0.37 -6.00
N LYS A 56 -12.63 0.52 -5.73
CA LYS A 56 -11.55 0.84 -6.66
C LYS A 56 -10.80 -0.37 -7.20
N PRO A 57 -10.38 -1.37 -6.38
CA PRO A 57 -9.70 -2.53 -6.93
C PRO A 57 -10.55 -3.32 -7.91
N PHE A 58 -11.87 -3.41 -7.67
CA PHE A 58 -12.79 -4.11 -8.57
C PHE A 58 -12.93 -3.38 -9.92
N LEU A 59 -13.09 -2.07 -9.92
CA LEU A 59 -13.17 -1.26 -11.15
C LEU A 59 -11.83 -1.22 -11.89
N LEU A 60 -10.72 -1.11 -11.19
CA LEU A 60 -9.37 -1.09 -11.77
C LEU A 60 -8.96 -2.47 -12.32
N SER A 61 -9.50 -3.56 -11.80
CA SER A 61 -9.24 -4.90 -12.34
C SER A 61 -9.79 -5.10 -13.75
N TYR A 62 -10.74 -4.26 -14.18
CA TYR A 62 -11.30 -4.25 -15.54
C TYR A 62 -10.64 -3.21 -16.46
N ALA A 63 -9.75 -2.38 -15.94
CA ALA A 63 -9.08 -1.36 -16.73
C ALA A 63 -8.02 -1.98 -17.65
N PHE A 64 -7.95 -1.48 -18.89
CA PHE A 64 -6.89 -1.86 -19.81
C PHE A 64 -5.58 -1.17 -19.39
N ILE A 65 -4.57 -1.98 -19.09
CA ILE A 65 -3.23 -1.50 -18.81
C ILE A 65 -2.40 -1.68 -20.08
N ASP A 66 -1.56 -0.69 -20.36
CA ASP A 66 -0.60 -0.81 -21.43
C ASP A 66 0.38 -1.96 -21.12
N LYS A 67 0.52 -2.87 -22.06
CA LYS A 67 1.46 -4.02 -21.92
C LYS A 67 2.90 -3.54 -21.73
N GLN A 68 3.26 -2.41 -22.31
CA GLN A 68 4.60 -1.82 -22.17
C GLN A 68 4.85 -1.36 -20.73
N ASP A 69 3.86 -0.76 -20.06
CA ASP A 69 3.97 -0.37 -18.66
C ASP A 69 4.15 -1.58 -17.75
N LEU A 70 3.45 -2.69 -18.03
CA LEU A 70 3.58 -3.93 -17.26
C LEU A 70 4.96 -4.59 -17.47
N VAL A 71 5.45 -4.64 -18.72
CA VAL A 71 6.79 -5.18 -19.02
C VAL A 71 7.87 -4.35 -18.34
N ARG A 72 7.77 -3.02 -18.39
CA ARG A 72 8.69 -2.11 -17.69
C ARG A 72 8.65 -2.35 -16.19
N PHE A 73 7.47 -2.42 -15.59
CA PHE A 73 7.30 -2.72 -14.17
C PHE A 73 8.00 -4.02 -13.78
N CYS A 74 7.78 -5.11 -14.53
CA CYS A 74 8.42 -6.41 -14.25
C CYS A 74 9.95 -6.34 -14.37
N GLY A 75 10.47 -5.65 -15.37
CA GLY A 75 11.91 -5.46 -15.55
C GLY A 75 12.55 -4.67 -14.42
N GLU A 76 12.01 -3.50 -14.10
CA GLU A 76 12.51 -2.65 -13.02
C GLU A 76 12.37 -3.33 -11.64
N MET A 77 11.26 -4.06 -11.42
CA MET A 77 11.06 -4.84 -10.20
C MET A 77 12.14 -5.91 -10.02
N SER A 78 12.44 -6.66 -11.10
CA SER A 78 13.51 -7.68 -11.08
C SER A 78 14.86 -7.08 -10.72
N LEU A 79 15.20 -5.90 -11.27
CA LEU A 79 16.46 -5.21 -10.95
C LEU A 79 16.53 -4.78 -9.48
N LEU A 80 15.46 -4.20 -8.94
CA LEU A 80 15.40 -3.76 -7.55
C LEU A 80 15.52 -4.95 -6.57
N LEU A 81 14.83 -6.06 -6.86
CA LEU A 81 14.91 -7.26 -6.03
C LEU A 81 16.29 -7.90 -6.07
N ARG A 82 16.95 -7.93 -7.24
CA ARG A 82 18.35 -8.40 -7.35
C ARG A 82 19.33 -7.50 -6.61
N ALA A 83 19.03 -6.21 -6.51
CA ALA A 83 19.81 -5.26 -5.71
C ALA A 83 19.54 -5.36 -4.20
N GLY A 84 18.69 -6.31 -3.75
CA GLY A 84 18.38 -6.53 -2.35
C GLY A 84 17.35 -5.54 -1.77
N VAL A 85 16.64 -4.79 -2.62
CA VAL A 85 15.60 -3.88 -2.15
C VAL A 85 14.39 -4.70 -1.69
N PRO A 86 13.86 -4.47 -0.46
CA PRO A 86 12.67 -5.16 0.01
C PRO A 86 11.49 -4.97 -0.96
N ILE A 87 10.72 -6.04 -1.20
CA ILE A 87 9.67 -6.06 -2.22
C ILE A 87 8.64 -4.93 -2.04
N ARG A 88 8.24 -4.64 -0.80
CA ARG A 88 7.33 -3.53 -0.49
C ARG A 88 7.90 -2.18 -0.94
N GLN A 89 9.18 -1.94 -0.67
CA GLN A 89 9.84 -0.69 -1.04
C GLN A 89 10.05 -0.60 -2.55
N ALA A 90 10.38 -1.70 -3.20
CA ALA A 90 10.47 -1.78 -4.65
C ALA A 90 9.14 -1.41 -5.33
N VAL A 91 8.02 -1.99 -4.87
CA VAL A 91 6.68 -1.67 -5.39
C VAL A 91 6.34 -0.20 -5.16
N ALA A 92 6.64 0.36 -3.98
CA ALA A 92 6.37 1.77 -3.68
C ALA A 92 7.17 2.72 -4.59
N ASN A 93 8.44 2.44 -4.81
CA ASN A 93 9.31 3.23 -5.70
C ASN A 93 8.80 3.19 -7.14
N LEU A 94 8.42 2.01 -7.63
CA LEU A 94 7.88 1.84 -8.97
C LEU A 94 6.54 2.55 -9.14
N ALA A 95 5.67 2.52 -8.14
CA ALA A 95 4.42 3.27 -8.16
C ALA A 95 4.63 4.78 -8.33
N MET A 96 5.76 5.32 -7.84
CA MET A 96 6.11 6.73 -7.99
C MET A 96 6.72 7.05 -9.37
N SER A 97 7.47 6.13 -9.97
CA SER A 97 8.20 6.33 -11.22
C SER A 97 7.36 6.11 -12.48
N LEU A 98 6.32 5.28 -12.40
CA LEU A 98 5.48 4.92 -13.55
C LEU A 98 4.64 6.09 -14.06
N LYS A 99 4.62 6.25 -15.40
CA LYS A 99 3.79 7.24 -16.09
C LYS A 99 2.33 6.79 -16.25
N GLY A 100 2.10 5.49 -16.33
CA GLY A 100 0.77 4.89 -16.51
C GLY A 100 -0.11 5.07 -15.28
N LYS A 101 -1.11 5.96 -15.36
CA LYS A 101 -1.99 6.32 -14.23
C LYS A 101 -2.70 5.12 -13.59
N ILE A 102 -3.11 4.14 -14.41
CA ILE A 102 -3.88 2.98 -13.94
C ILE A 102 -2.97 2.02 -13.16
N LEU A 103 -1.82 1.64 -13.73
CA LEU A 103 -0.87 0.76 -13.08
C LEU A 103 -0.32 1.40 -11.79
N LYS A 104 -0.03 2.69 -11.81
CA LYS A 104 0.35 3.45 -10.62
C LYS A 104 -0.68 3.31 -9.50
N GLN A 105 -1.97 3.55 -9.79
CA GLN A 105 -3.04 3.43 -8.79
C GLN A 105 -3.17 2.00 -8.24
N ILE A 106 -2.98 0.99 -9.09
CA ILE A 106 -3.00 -0.42 -8.67
C ILE A 106 -1.85 -0.69 -7.70
N LEU A 107 -0.63 -0.26 -8.04
CA LEU A 107 0.53 -0.46 -7.17
C LEU A 107 0.41 0.30 -5.85
N GLU A 108 -0.16 1.50 -5.84
CA GLU A 108 -0.48 2.23 -4.60
C GLU A 108 -1.45 1.44 -3.70
N ILE A 109 -2.45 0.77 -4.30
CA ILE A 109 -3.36 -0.10 -3.55
C ILE A 109 -2.63 -1.35 -3.03
N VAL A 110 -1.75 -1.94 -3.84
CA VAL A 110 -0.93 -3.10 -3.44
C VAL A 110 -0.06 -2.73 -2.24
N VAL A 111 0.64 -1.60 -2.28
CA VAL A 111 1.45 -1.10 -1.15
C VAL A 111 0.57 -0.89 0.09
N ALA A 112 -0.58 -0.25 -0.06
CA ALA A 112 -1.50 -0.03 1.07
C ALA A 112 -2.02 -1.34 1.70
N ARG A 113 -2.17 -2.41 0.90
CA ARG A 113 -2.50 -3.75 1.40
C ARG A 113 -1.35 -4.37 2.17
N MET A 114 -0.11 -4.28 1.67
CA MET A 114 1.07 -4.74 2.38
C MET A 114 1.22 -4.00 3.73
N ASP A 115 0.99 -2.69 3.75
CA ASP A 115 1.02 -1.87 4.97
C ASP A 115 -0.10 -2.25 5.97
N ALA A 116 -1.19 -2.83 5.46
CA ALA A 116 -2.28 -3.38 6.28
C ALA A 116 -2.01 -4.82 6.77
N GLY A 117 -0.83 -5.38 6.50
CA GLY A 117 -0.41 -6.72 6.94
C GLY A 117 -0.83 -7.88 6.04
N TYR A 118 -1.27 -7.59 4.80
CA TYR A 118 -1.49 -8.68 3.84
C TYR A 118 -0.15 -9.16 3.27
N SER A 119 -0.05 -10.47 2.99
CA SER A 119 1.11 -11.02 2.29
C SER A 119 1.26 -10.41 0.90
N VAL A 120 2.46 -10.50 0.33
CA VAL A 120 2.76 -9.94 -0.99
C VAL A 120 1.82 -10.52 -2.04
N SER A 121 1.71 -11.84 -2.14
CA SER A 121 0.83 -12.51 -3.10
C SER A 121 -0.62 -12.10 -2.94
N LYS A 122 -1.11 -12.00 -1.69
CA LYS A 122 -2.49 -11.61 -1.39
C LYS A 122 -2.77 -10.15 -1.74
N SER A 123 -1.75 -9.29 -1.64
CA SER A 123 -1.87 -7.88 -2.03
C SER A 123 -2.07 -7.71 -3.54
N PHE A 124 -1.37 -8.49 -4.35
CA PHE A 124 -1.48 -8.51 -5.81
C PHE A 124 -2.71 -9.27 -6.33
N SER A 125 -3.20 -10.28 -5.61
CA SER A 125 -4.31 -11.15 -6.05
C SER A 125 -5.64 -10.42 -6.30
N GLY A 126 -5.77 -9.19 -5.83
CA GLY A 126 -6.93 -8.33 -6.11
C GLY A 126 -7.04 -7.86 -7.56
N PHE A 127 -6.01 -8.13 -8.39
CA PHE A 127 -5.92 -7.66 -9.77
C PHE A 127 -5.53 -8.78 -10.75
N PRO A 128 -6.36 -9.85 -10.87
CA PRO A 128 -5.98 -11.06 -11.62
C PRO A 128 -5.85 -10.84 -13.13
N ARG A 129 -6.49 -9.79 -13.68
CA ARG A 129 -6.35 -9.42 -15.10
C ARG A 129 -5.04 -8.68 -15.40
N VAL A 130 -4.45 -8.06 -14.38
CA VAL A 130 -3.18 -7.33 -14.48
C VAL A 130 -2.02 -8.26 -14.18
N PHE A 131 -2.16 -9.04 -13.12
CA PHE A 131 -1.15 -9.98 -12.65
C PHE A 131 -1.66 -11.41 -12.81
N PRO A 132 -1.23 -12.12 -13.88
CA PRO A 132 -1.66 -13.48 -14.15
C PRO A 132 -1.32 -14.44 -12.99
N GLU A 133 -2.02 -15.58 -12.94
CA GLU A 133 -1.81 -16.61 -11.90
C GLU A 133 -0.35 -17.08 -11.81
N LEU A 134 0.34 -17.16 -12.94
CA LEU A 134 1.77 -17.51 -12.97
C LEU A 134 2.61 -16.51 -12.15
N PHE A 135 2.38 -15.21 -12.32
CA PHE A 135 3.05 -14.16 -11.55
C PHE A 135 2.72 -14.27 -10.05
N LEU A 136 1.45 -14.50 -9.72
CA LEU A 136 1.00 -14.69 -8.34
C LEU A 136 1.60 -15.96 -7.72
N GLY A 137 1.82 -17.00 -8.51
CA GLY A 137 2.49 -18.23 -8.09
C GLY A 137 3.93 -17.98 -7.64
N PHE A 138 4.69 -17.18 -8.38
CA PHE A 138 6.05 -16.79 -7.98
C PHE A 138 6.06 -15.97 -6.67
N LEU A 139 5.10 -15.05 -6.52
CA LEU A 139 5.00 -14.26 -5.29
C LEU A 139 4.62 -15.12 -4.07
N LYS A 140 3.80 -16.15 -4.25
CA LYS A 140 3.50 -17.10 -3.16
C LYS A 140 4.74 -17.84 -2.67
N GLN A 141 5.64 -18.23 -3.59
CA GLN A 141 6.91 -18.85 -3.19
C GLN A 141 7.78 -17.87 -2.39
N ALA A 142 7.78 -16.59 -2.73
CA ALA A 142 8.48 -15.56 -1.98
C ALA A 142 7.89 -15.36 -0.57
N ASP A 143 6.56 -15.42 -0.41
CA ASP A 143 5.88 -15.31 0.91
C ASP A 143 6.27 -16.47 1.87
N TYR A 144 6.74 -17.62 1.36
CA TYR A 144 7.18 -18.75 2.19
C TYR A 144 8.68 -18.73 2.51
N ALA A 145 9.43 -17.82 1.89
CA ALA A 145 10.88 -17.73 2.05
C ALA A 145 11.33 -16.73 3.11
N GLU A 146 10.39 -15.97 3.70
CA GLU A 146 10.59 -15.08 4.86
C GLU A 146 10.19 -15.80 6.16
#